data_b0025bef743211be86b4edeb69f7bc48
#
_entry.id   b0025bef743211be86b4edeb69f7bc48
#
_cell.length_a   1.000
_cell.length_b   1.000
_cell.length_c   1.000
_cell.angle_alpha   90.00
_cell.angle_beta   90.00
_cell.angle_gamma   90.00
#
_symmetry.space_group_name_H-M   'P 1'
#
loop_
_entity.id
_entity.type
_entity.pdbx_description
1 polymer ?
#
loop_
_entity_poly.entity_id
_entity_poly.type
_entity_poly.pdbx_seq_one_letter_code
_entity_poly.pdbx_strand_id
1 'polypeptide(L)'
;MVGFLVLVGFFLLQKKPFLVFVATIGFITQTIYLLPYYFQPKASATIEAEHSTVRVYFNNINYGTTDFSSLVNSVTQYRPQIIGVAELSAEKFILLKNQLPKYPYTYHVSSRGKLGLAVFSQLPFSDQPSTQYFANNQFPSLVATIQELNSNQQLKIIVIHPPPPITAEYTRARNELFDNLAEYAKSQTDPLLVMGDFNSTSWSPAFQELLTNSDLIDSRNNQGTQPSWPSQLPKFMRIPIDHVLTNEQLLITYREILPSVGSDHLPVLTDVTW
;
A
#
# COMPACT_ATOMS: atom_id res chain seq x y z
N MET A 1 14.41 16.01 -0.08
CA MET A 1 15.90 16.08 -0.16
C MET A 1 16.39 17.08 -1.21
N VAL A 2 16.08 16.93 -2.49
CA VAL A 2 16.59 17.84 -3.55
C VAL A 2 16.29 19.30 -3.23
N GLY A 3 15.09 19.65 -2.79
CA GLY A 3 14.72 21.02 -2.43
C GLY A 3 15.61 21.63 -1.33
N PHE A 4 15.97 20.86 -0.30
CA PHE A 4 16.86 21.36 0.76
C PHE A 4 18.30 21.57 0.26
N LEU A 5 18.81 20.70 -0.63
CA LEU A 5 20.13 20.89 -1.24
C LEU A 5 20.14 22.18 -2.11
N VAL A 6 19.08 22.44 -2.86
CA VAL A 6 18.93 23.68 -3.63
C VAL A 6 18.91 24.90 -2.71
N LEU A 7 18.16 24.83 -1.59
CA LEU A 7 18.11 25.91 -0.60
C LEU A 7 19.48 26.15 0.06
N VAL A 8 20.21 25.09 0.42
CA VAL A 8 21.58 25.21 0.96
C VAL A 8 22.48 25.95 -0.04
N GLY A 9 22.51 25.51 -1.31
CA GLY A 9 23.29 26.16 -2.35
C GLY A 9 22.89 27.62 -2.56
N PHE A 10 21.59 27.89 -2.63
CA PHE A 10 21.07 29.26 -2.79
C PHE A 10 21.47 30.18 -1.63
N PHE A 11 21.33 29.73 -0.38
CA PHE A 11 21.70 30.54 0.80
C PHE A 11 23.21 30.69 0.99
N LEU A 12 24.02 29.73 0.54
CA LEU A 12 25.47 29.87 0.46
C LEU A 12 25.86 31.02 -0.50
N LEU A 13 25.27 31.06 -1.70
CA LEU A 13 25.49 32.13 -2.66
C LEU A 13 25.06 33.51 -2.11
N GLN A 14 24.01 33.54 -1.32
CA GLN A 14 23.51 34.77 -0.68
C GLN A 14 24.30 35.16 0.58
N LYS A 15 25.33 34.39 0.98
CA LYS A 15 26.12 34.59 2.22
C LYS A 15 25.24 34.71 3.48
N LYS A 16 24.21 33.87 3.60
CA LYS A 16 23.26 33.87 4.74
C LYS A 16 23.48 32.63 5.62
N PRO A 17 24.50 32.64 6.50
CA PRO A 17 24.94 31.43 7.23
C PRO A 17 23.84 30.81 8.11
N PHE A 18 22.98 31.62 8.73
CA PHE A 18 21.87 31.12 9.54
C PHE A 18 20.87 30.31 8.70
N LEU A 19 20.52 30.78 7.49
CA LEU A 19 19.60 30.06 6.61
C LEU A 19 20.25 28.80 6.01
N VAL A 20 21.56 28.82 5.77
CA VAL A 20 22.32 27.61 5.42
C VAL A 20 22.22 26.57 6.53
N PHE A 21 22.41 26.97 7.78
CA PHE A 21 22.32 26.07 8.94
C PHE A 21 20.92 25.45 9.07
N VAL A 22 19.86 26.25 8.97
CA VAL A 22 18.47 25.76 9.02
C VAL A 22 18.17 24.79 7.88
N ALA A 23 18.57 25.11 6.64
CA ALA A 23 18.38 24.25 5.48
C ALA A 23 19.16 22.93 5.61
N THR A 24 20.37 22.99 6.19
CA THR A 24 21.20 21.79 6.44
C THR A 24 20.56 20.89 7.48
N ILE A 25 20.03 21.44 8.58
CA ILE A 25 19.26 20.64 9.58
C ILE A 25 18.07 19.97 8.91
N GLY A 26 17.27 20.70 8.11
CA GLY A 26 16.15 20.12 7.39
C GLY A 26 16.57 19.01 6.44
N PHE A 27 17.70 19.15 5.74
CA PHE A 27 18.26 18.10 4.89
C PHE A 27 18.67 16.86 5.69
N ILE A 28 19.38 17.04 6.81
CA ILE A 28 19.82 15.93 7.68
C ILE A 28 18.61 15.19 8.24
N THR A 29 17.65 15.92 8.81
CA THR A 29 16.43 15.34 9.37
C THR A 29 15.69 14.51 8.34
N GLN A 30 15.47 15.06 7.14
CA GLN A 30 14.80 14.32 6.07
C GLN A 30 15.61 13.08 5.62
N THR A 31 16.93 13.17 5.60
CA THR A 31 17.81 12.04 5.27
C THR A 31 17.65 10.92 6.28
N ILE A 32 17.63 11.22 7.58
CA ILE A 32 17.45 10.23 8.65
C ILE A 32 16.11 9.49 8.47
N TYR A 33 15.02 10.20 8.17
CA TYR A 33 13.72 9.57 7.93
C TYR A 33 13.66 8.70 6.67
N LEU A 34 14.46 9.02 5.66
CA LEU A 34 14.47 8.26 4.41
C LEU A 34 15.47 7.09 4.39
N LEU A 35 16.48 7.14 5.28
CA LEU A 35 17.56 6.16 5.32
C LEU A 35 17.07 4.70 5.46
N PRO A 36 16.07 4.38 6.31
CA PRO A 36 15.57 3.02 6.46
C PRO A 36 15.04 2.40 5.17
N TYR A 37 14.49 3.20 4.25
CA TYR A 37 14.00 2.70 2.96
C TYR A 37 15.11 2.27 1.99
N TYR A 38 16.37 2.60 2.29
CA TYR A 38 17.53 2.23 1.47
C TYR A 38 18.51 1.31 2.19
N PHE A 39 18.56 1.36 3.52
CA PHE A 39 19.59 0.70 4.32
C PHE A 39 18.99 0.14 5.61
N GLN A 40 18.17 -0.89 5.53
CA GLN A 40 17.80 -1.66 6.72
C GLN A 40 18.57 -3.00 6.74
N PRO A 41 18.97 -3.51 7.92
CA PRO A 41 19.40 -4.88 8.03
C PRO A 41 18.31 -5.80 7.46
N LYS A 42 18.66 -6.65 6.51
CA LYS A 42 17.71 -7.67 6.03
C LYS A 42 17.31 -8.52 7.24
N ALA A 43 16.02 -8.60 7.52
CA ALA A 43 15.53 -9.60 8.47
C ALA A 43 16.04 -10.97 7.99
N SER A 44 16.80 -11.64 8.83
CA SER A 44 17.29 -13.00 8.57
C SER A 44 16.12 -13.96 8.83
N ALA A 45 15.09 -13.93 8.00
CA ALA A 45 14.18 -15.06 7.95
C ALA A 45 14.95 -16.20 7.28
N THR A 46 15.36 -17.19 8.05
CA THR A 46 15.80 -18.50 7.54
C THR A 46 14.55 -19.20 6.98
N ILE A 47 14.21 -18.85 5.74
CA ILE A 47 13.13 -19.50 5.03
C ILE A 47 13.72 -20.81 4.49
N GLU A 48 13.26 -21.95 5.00
CA GLU A 48 13.60 -23.28 4.47
C GLU A 48 12.95 -23.51 3.10
N ALA A 49 13.50 -24.41 2.29
CA ALA A 49 13.41 -24.45 0.83
C ALA A 49 12.06 -24.79 0.16
N GLU A 50 10.92 -24.83 0.86
CA GLU A 50 9.59 -25.11 0.28
C GLU A 50 8.58 -23.99 0.59
N HIS A 51 8.82 -22.80 0.08
CA HIS A 51 7.92 -21.69 0.31
C HIS A 51 7.16 -21.27 -0.94
N SER A 52 5.86 -21.04 -0.78
CA SER A 52 5.03 -20.50 -1.83
C SER A 52 5.24 -18.99 -1.97
N THR A 53 5.50 -18.53 -3.19
CA THR A 53 5.57 -17.10 -3.51
C THR A 53 4.27 -16.68 -4.18
N VAL A 54 3.64 -15.64 -3.65
CA VAL A 54 2.45 -15.02 -4.23
C VAL A 54 2.75 -13.60 -4.65
N ARG A 55 2.40 -13.29 -5.89
CA ARG A 55 2.48 -11.94 -6.45
C ARG A 55 1.19 -11.20 -6.22
N VAL A 56 1.29 -10.07 -5.55
CA VAL A 56 0.17 -9.20 -5.17
C VAL A 56 0.28 -7.88 -5.94
N TYR A 57 -0.84 -7.39 -6.42
CA TYR A 57 -0.98 -6.13 -7.13
C TYR A 57 -2.01 -5.27 -6.42
N PHE A 58 -1.69 -4.01 -6.13
CA PHE A 58 -2.65 -3.05 -5.59
C PHE A 58 -2.71 -1.80 -6.49
N ASN A 59 -3.92 -1.30 -6.72
CA ASN A 59 -4.12 -0.01 -7.36
C ASN A 59 -5.38 0.70 -6.85
N ASN A 60 -5.25 1.96 -6.46
CA ASN A 60 -6.37 2.89 -6.44
C ASN A 60 -6.63 3.31 -7.89
N ILE A 61 -7.81 2.95 -8.42
CA ILE A 61 -8.12 3.15 -9.83
C ILE A 61 -8.65 4.54 -10.17
N ASN A 62 -8.81 5.41 -9.20
CA ASN A 62 -9.54 6.66 -9.27
C ASN A 62 -11.02 6.46 -9.64
N TYR A 63 -11.90 6.92 -8.79
CA TYR A 63 -13.37 6.78 -8.98
C TYR A 63 -13.87 7.31 -10.33
N GLY A 64 -13.16 8.26 -10.95
CA GLY A 64 -13.49 8.81 -12.28
C GLY A 64 -13.16 7.88 -13.45
N THR A 65 -12.33 6.85 -13.27
CA THR A 65 -11.90 5.95 -14.36
C THR A 65 -13.06 5.14 -14.92
N THR A 66 -13.17 5.10 -16.24
CA THR A 66 -14.22 4.36 -16.98
C THR A 66 -13.65 3.32 -17.94
N ASP A 67 -12.37 3.40 -18.28
CA ASP A 67 -11.64 2.44 -19.13
C ASP A 67 -10.57 1.70 -18.30
N PHE A 68 -10.67 0.38 -18.26
CA PHE A 68 -9.77 -0.52 -17.54
C PHE A 68 -8.75 -1.22 -18.44
N SER A 69 -8.71 -0.93 -19.73
CA SER A 69 -7.84 -1.63 -20.69
C SER A 69 -6.37 -1.58 -20.30
N SER A 70 -5.87 -0.44 -19.84
CA SER A 70 -4.49 -0.29 -19.38
C SER A 70 -4.21 -1.09 -18.11
N LEU A 71 -5.16 -1.15 -17.16
CA LEU A 71 -5.06 -1.96 -15.95
C LEU A 71 -5.05 -3.45 -16.31
N VAL A 72 -5.95 -3.90 -17.18
CA VAL A 72 -6.04 -5.30 -17.63
C VAL A 72 -4.76 -5.71 -18.37
N ASN A 73 -4.21 -4.83 -19.21
CA ASN A 73 -2.92 -5.07 -19.88
C ASN A 73 -1.78 -5.20 -18.87
N SER A 74 -1.73 -4.32 -17.85
CA SER A 74 -0.75 -4.38 -16.75
C SER A 74 -0.87 -5.70 -15.99
N VAL A 75 -2.08 -6.08 -15.57
CA VAL A 75 -2.36 -7.36 -14.90
C VAL A 75 -1.94 -8.55 -15.78
N THR A 76 -2.19 -8.49 -17.07
CA THR A 76 -1.81 -9.55 -18.02
C THR A 76 -0.29 -9.67 -18.16
N GLN A 77 0.41 -8.53 -18.17
CA GLN A 77 1.86 -8.47 -18.26
C GLN A 77 2.55 -8.99 -17.00
N TYR A 78 2.14 -8.50 -15.84
CA TYR A 78 2.80 -8.78 -14.55
C TYR A 78 2.28 -10.04 -13.84
N ARG A 79 1.12 -10.55 -14.25
CA ARG A 79 0.52 -11.84 -13.80
C ARG A 79 0.45 -11.99 -12.28
N PRO A 80 -0.11 -11.02 -11.53
CA PRO A 80 -0.31 -11.21 -10.11
C PRO A 80 -1.33 -12.34 -9.86
N GLN A 81 -1.21 -13.06 -8.76
CA GLN A 81 -2.24 -14.01 -8.33
C GLN A 81 -3.37 -13.33 -7.57
N ILE A 82 -3.08 -12.19 -6.95
CA ILE A 82 -4.04 -11.44 -6.13
C ILE A 82 -3.98 -9.97 -6.53
N ILE A 83 -5.16 -9.36 -6.70
CA ILE A 83 -5.32 -7.95 -7.05
C ILE A 83 -6.23 -7.30 -6.02
N GLY A 84 -5.72 -6.28 -5.32
CA GLY A 84 -6.52 -5.36 -4.50
C GLY A 84 -6.80 -4.08 -5.26
N VAL A 85 -8.03 -3.59 -5.16
CA VAL A 85 -8.46 -2.37 -5.85
C VAL A 85 -9.21 -1.47 -4.89
N ALA A 86 -8.90 -0.16 -4.93
CA ALA A 86 -9.66 0.88 -4.23
C ALA A 86 -10.38 1.82 -5.22
N GLU A 87 -11.38 2.53 -4.73
CA GLU A 87 -12.25 3.45 -5.48
C GLU A 87 -13.09 2.77 -6.58
N LEU A 88 -13.43 1.49 -6.42
CA LEU A 88 -14.18 0.70 -7.38
C LEU A 88 -15.69 0.66 -7.02
N SER A 89 -16.55 1.32 -7.80
CA SER A 89 -18.00 1.21 -7.62
C SER A 89 -18.53 -0.17 -8.02
N ALA A 90 -19.75 -0.50 -7.58
CA ALA A 90 -20.38 -1.79 -7.89
C ALA A 90 -20.51 -2.04 -9.42
N GLU A 91 -20.88 -1.01 -10.17
CA GLU A 91 -20.98 -1.10 -11.63
C GLU A 91 -19.63 -1.38 -12.29
N LYS A 92 -18.60 -0.66 -11.86
CA LYS A 92 -17.23 -0.81 -12.36
C LYS A 92 -16.61 -2.15 -11.95
N PHE A 93 -16.97 -2.66 -10.76
CA PHE A 93 -16.57 -4.00 -10.34
C PHE A 93 -17.07 -5.08 -11.32
N ILE A 94 -18.33 -5.00 -11.76
CA ILE A 94 -18.89 -5.94 -12.74
C ILE A 94 -18.13 -5.84 -14.06
N LEU A 95 -17.86 -4.62 -14.54
CA LEU A 95 -17.12 -4.40 -15.78
C LEU A 95 -15.70 -4.96 -15.70
N LEU A 96 -14.98 -4.68 -14.63
CA LEU A 96 -13.60 -5.15 -14.43
C LEU A 96 -13.54 -6.67 -14.25
N LYS A 97 -14.49 -7.25 -13.50
CA LYS A 97 -14.61 -8.71 -13.31
C LYS A 97 -14.73 -9.45 -14.64
N ASN A 98 -15.54 -8.93 -15.56
CA ASN A 98 -15.73 -9.53 -16.88
C ASN A 98 -14.46 -9.46 -17.74
N GLN A 99 -13.56 -8.49 -17.49
CA GLN A 99 -12.29 -8.36 -18.19
C GLN A 99 -11.15 -9.17 -17.54
N LEU A 100 -11.38 -9.73 -16.33
CA LEU A 100 -10.41 -10.53 -15.57
C LEU A 100 -10.88 -11.97 -15.35
N PRO A 101 -11.18 -12.77 -16.42
CA PRO A 101 -11.76 -14.10 -16.29
C PRO A 101 -10.83 -15.12 -15.58
N LYS A 102 -9.53 -14.82 -15.49
CA LYS A 102 -8.56 -15.66 -14.78
C LYS A 102 -8.61 -15.51 -13.26
N TYR A 103 -9.43 -14.59 -12.74
CA TYR A 103 -9.62 -14.32 -11.32
C TYR A 103 -11.03 -14.70 -10.88
N PRO A 104 -11.34 -15.99 -10.76
CA PRO A 104 -12.69 -16.46 -10.47
C PRO A 104 -13.18 -16.09 -9.06
N TYR A 105 -12.25 -15.97 -8.12
CA TYR A 105 -12.55 -15.65 -6.73
C TYR A 105 -12.52 -14.14 -6.53
N THR A 106 -13.68 -13.55 -6.30
CA THR A 106 -13.81 -12.10 -6.18
C THR A 106 -14.70 -11.71 -5.03
N TYR A 107 -14.35 -10.63 -4.36
CA TYR A 107 -15.22 -10.00 -3.37
C TYR A 107 -15.17 -8.48 -3.54
N HIS A 108 -16.33 -7.83 -3.38
CA HIS A 108 -16.47 -6.39 -3.53
C HIS A 108 -17.22 -5.82 -2.32
N VAL A 109 -16.61 -4.84 -1.70
CA VAL A 109 -17.25 -4.01 -0.67
C VAL A 109 -17.95 -2.87 -1.39
N SER A 110 -19.26 -2.98 -1.54
CA SER A 110 -20.07 -1.92 -2.12
C SER A 110 -20.21 -0.78 -1.14
N SER A 111 -19.74 0.39 -1.50
CA SER A 111 -19.86 1.60 -0.70
C SER A 111 -20.18 2.79 -1.59
N ARG A 112 -20.66 3.88 -0.96
CA ARG A 112 -20.97 5.10 -1.70
C ARG A 112 -19.71 5.84 -2.11
N GLY A 113 -19.71 6.43 -3.32
CA GLY A 113 -18.62 7.26 -3.81
C GLY A 113 -17.30 6.48 -3.94
N LYS A 114 -16.25 7.05 -3.40
CA LYS A 114 -14.87 6.57 -3.52
C LYS A 114 -14.48 5.42 -2.57
N LEU A 115 -15.41 4.92 -1.75
CA LEU A 115 -15.08 3.97 -0.68
C LEU A 115 -15.18 2.49 -1.09
N GLY A 116 -15.48 2.19 -2.36
CA GLY A 116 -15.57 0.82 -2.86
C GLY A 116 -14.21 0.14 -2.91
N LEU A 117 -14.13 -1.10 -2.40
CA LEU A 117 -12.94 -1.93 -2.38
C LEU A 117 -13.22 -3.26 -3.05
N ALA A 118 -12.21 -3.84 -3.70
CA ALA A 118 -12.34 -5.18 -4.24
C ALA A 118 -11.06 -5.99 -4.10
N VAL A 119 -11.22 -7.29 -4.06
CA VAL A 119 -10.17 -8.28 -4.26
C VAL A 119 -10.56 -9.21 -5.41
N PHE A 120 -9.59 -9.49 -6.27
CA PHE A 120 -9.67 -10.49 -7.34
C PHE A 120 -8.53 -11.47 -7.11
N SER A 121 -8.83 -12.77 -7.07
CA SER A 121 -7.85 -13.81 -6.78
C SER A 121 -7.94 -14.96 -7.78
N GLN A 122 -6.79 -15.51 -8.15
CA GLN A 122 -6.68 -16.78 -8.85
C GLN A 122 -6.77 -17.96 -7.87
N LEU A 123 -6.47 -17.69 -6.58
CA LEU A 123 -6.49 -18.67 -5.51
C LEU A 123 -7.84 -18.61 -4.78
N PRO A 124 -8.37 -19.75 -4.31
CA PRO A 124 -9.65 -19.78 -3.62
C PRO A 124 -9.60 -19.05 -2.28
N PHE A 125 -10.73 -18.55 -1.84
CA PHE A 125 -10.91 -18.12 -0.46
C PHE A 125 -11.16 -19.35 0.43
N SER A 126 -10.51 -19.38 1.60
CA SER A 126 -10.75 -20.44 2.59
C SER A 126 -12.09 -20.29 3.31
N ASP A 127 -12.56 -19.07 3.42
CA ASP A 127 -13.82 -18.66 4.05
C ASP A 127 -14.49 -17.52 3.26
N GLN A 128 -15.70 -17.16 3.66
CA GLN A 128 -16.42 -16.04 3.06
C GLN A 128 -15.71 -14.72 3.39
N PRO A 129 -15.22 -13.97 2.39
CA PRO A 129 -14.68 -12.63 2.63
C PRO A 129 -15.70 -11.71 3.28
N SER A 130 -15.23 -10.76 4.07
CA SER A 130 -16.09 -9.90 4.88
C SER A 130 -15.71 -8.42 4.74
N THR A 131 -16.66 -7.57 5.10
CA THR A 131 -16.43 -6.15 5.31
C THR A 131 -16.24 -5.89 6.80
N GLN A 132 -15.14 -5.24 7.15
CA GLN A 132 -14.85 -4.79 8.51
C GLN A 132 -14.72 -3.27 8.55
N TYR A 133 -14.95 -2.71 9.73
CA TYR A 133 -14.84 -1.27 9.98
C TYR A 133 -13.87 -1.05 11.14
N PHE A 134 -12.69 -0.58 10.84
CA PHE A 134 -11.70 -0.21 11.84
C PHE A 134 -11.88 1.21 12.38
N ALA A 135 -12.78 2.01 11.78
CA ALA A 135 -13.17 3.33 12.28
C ALA A 135 -14.65 3.62 12.01
N ASN A 136 -15.39 4.09 13.01
CA ASN A 136 -16.71 4.74 12.96
C ASN A 136 -17.77 4.19 11.97
N ASN A 137 -17.68 2.95 11.53
CA ASN A 137 -18.59 2.31 10.56
C ASN A 137 -18.78 3.10 9.24
N GLN A 138 -17.87 4.03 8.91
CA GLN A 138 -17.96 4.86 7.71
C GLN A 138 -16.96 4.45 6.63
N PHE A 139 -15.78 3.96 7.03
CA PHE A 139 -14.70 3.60 6.12
C PHE A 139 -14.50 2.10 6.15
N PRO A 140 -15.10 1.39 5.17
CA PRO A 140 -15.01 -0.06 5.11
C PRO A 140 -13.59 -0.53 4.78
N SER A 141 -13.24 -1.67 5.32
CA SER A 141 -12.08 -2.46 4.96
C SER A 141 -12.55 -3.82 4.47
N LEU A 142 -11.86 -4.39 3.48
CA LEU A 142 -12.12 -5.72 2.96
C LEU A 142 -11.17 -6.70 3.65
N VAL A 143 -11.70 -7.80 4.17
CA VAL A 143 -10.92 -8.90 4.74
C VAL A 143 -11.24 -10.19 4.00
N ALA A 144 -10.21 -10.87 3.51
CA ALA A 144 -10.31 -12.15 2.83
C ALA A 144 -9.16 -13.07 3.27
N THR A 145 -9.42 -14.36 3.42
CA THR A 145 -8.39 -15.36 3.66
C THR A 145 -8.23 -16.22 2.41
N ILE A 146 -7.03 -16.25 1.86
CA ILE A 146 -6.68 -16.99 0.65
C ILE A 146 -6.11 -18.34 1.07
N GLN A 147 -6.60 -19.40 0.42
CA GLN A 147 -6.05 -20.75 0.57
C GLN A 147 -5.00 -21.01 -0.50
N GLU A 148 -3.80 -21.42 -0.10
CA GLU A 148 -2.80 -21.90 -1.04
C GLU A 148 -3.17 -23.29 -1.57
N LEU A 149 -2.99 -23.50 -2.89
CA LEU A 149 -3.50 -24.73 -3.55
C LEU A 149 -2.74 -26.00 -3.20
N ASN A 150 -1.46 -25.88 -2.87
CA ASN A 150 -0.57 -27.03 -2.68
C ASN A 150 -0.21 -27.30 -1.22
N SER A 151 -0.71 -26.49 -0.32
CA SER A 151 -0.48 -26.60 1.12
C SER A 151 -1.75 -26.23 1.91
N ASN A 152 -1.74 -26.50 3.20
CA ASN A 152 -2.79 -26.01 4.11
C ASN A 152 -2.53 -24.58 4.58
N GLN A 153 -1.57 -23.90 3.99
CA GLN A 153 -1.22 -22.54 4.38
C GLN A 153 -2.28 -21.55 3.91
N GLN A 154 -2.53 -20.56 4.74
CA GLN A 154 -3.50 -19.50 4.49
C GLN A 154 -2.80 -18.14 4.56
N LEU A 155 -3.25 -17.23 3.71
CA LEU A 155 -2.82 -15.83 3.70
C LEU A 155 -4.03 -14.94 3.94
N LYS A 156 -4.04 -14.25 5.06
CA LYS A 156 -5.06 -13.23 5.34
C LYS A 156 -4.69 -11.93 4.63
N ILE A 157 -5.65 -11.37 3.90
CA ILE A 157 -5.49 -10.12 3.15
C ILE A 157 -6.47 -9.10 3.67
N ILE A 158 -5.98 -7.89 3.91
CA ILE A 158 -6.81 -6.73 4.23
C ILE A 158 -6.58 -5.67 3.16
N VAL A 159 -7.65 -5.19 2.54
CA VAL A 159 -7.62 -4.03 1.64
C VAL A 159 -8.27 -2.86 2.35
N ILE A 160 -7.55 -1.74 2.45
CA ILE A 160 -8.03 -0.52 3.11
C ILE A 160 -7.97 0.69 2.19
N HIS A 161 -8.84 1.67 2.47
CA HIS A 161 -8.78 3.00 1.90
C HIS A 161 -9.34 4.02 2.91
N PRO A 162 -8.54 4.38 3.94
CA PRO A 162 -8.92 5.40 4.91
C PRO A 162 -9.10 6.77 4.24
N PRO A 163 -9.86 7.69 4.84
CA PRO A 163 -10.09 9.01 4.27
C PRO A 163 -8.81 9.84 4.20
N PRO A 164 -8.65 10.70 3.17
CA PRO A 164 -7.53 11.63 3.09
C PRO A 164 -7.60 12.67 4.24
N PRO A 165 -6.46 13.08 4.84
CA PRO A 165 -6.43 13.96 6.00
C PRO A 165 -6.64 15.45 5.65
N ILE A 166 -7.70 15.74 4.89
CA ILE A 166 -8.03 17.11 4.42
C ILE A 166 -8.90 17.89 5.42
N THR A 167 -9.48 17.21 6.41
CA THR A 167 -10.21 17.81 7.54
C THR A 167 -9.75 17.18 8.84
N ALA A 168 -10.00 17.86 9.96
CA ALA A 168 -9.72 17.31 11.29
C ALA A 168 -10.52 16.02 11.58
N GLU A 169 -11.75 15.92 11.05
CA GLU A 169 -12.61 14.73 11.18
C GLU A 169 -12.00 13.55 10.40
N TYR A 170 -11.64 13.75 9.14
CA TYR A 170 -11.02 12.71 8.31
C TYR A 170 -9.65 12.29 8.85
N THR A 171 -8.87 13.24 9.38
CA THR A 171 -7.61 12.92 10.03
C THR A 171 -7.83 12.02 11.25
N ARG A 172 -8.83 12.33 12.11
CA ARG A 172 -9.17 11.47 13.25
C ARG A 172 -9.65 10.09 12.81
N ALA A 173 -10.56 10.02 11.84
CA ALA A 173 -11.07 8.74 11.35
C ALA A 173 -9.98 7.86 10.73
N ARG A 174 -9.03 8.46 9.98
CA ARG A 174 -7.86 7.72 9.46
C ARG A 174 -6.98 7.20 10.60
N ASN A 175 -6.68 8.02 11.58
CA ASN A 175 -5.84 7.63 12.71
C ASN A 175 -6.50 6.53 13.54
N GLU A 176 -7.81 6.66 13.84
CA GLU A 176 -8.59 5.61 14.51
C GLU A 176 -8.58 4.29 13.73
N LEU A 177 -8.69 4.35 12.38
CA LEU A 177 -8.55 3.16 11.54
C LEU A 177 -7.16 2.54 11.71
N PHE A 178 -6.11 3.33 11.75
CA PHE A 178 -4.75 2.82 11.94
C PHE A 178 -4.55 2.20 13.32
N ASP A 179 -5.07 2.81 14.37
CA ASP A 179 -4.96 2.29 15.74
C ASP A 179 -5.66 0.93 15.88
N ASN A 180 -6.90 0.83 15.41
CA ASN A 180 -7.67 -0.41 15.46
C ASN A 180 -7.13 -1.49 14.52
N LEU A 181 -6.60 -1.10 13.36
CA LEU A 181 -5.89 -2.01 12.45
C LEU A 181 -4.61 -2.55 13.10
N ALA A 182 -3.89 -1.70 13.86
CA ALA A 182 -2.69 -2.14 14.58
C ALA A 182 -3.02 -3.19 15.63
N GLU A 183 -4.05 -2.97 16.46
CA GLU A 183 -4.52 -3.94 17.43
C GLU A 183 -4.94 -5.25 16.77
N TYR A 184 -5.71 -5.15 15.68
CA TYR A 184 -6.12 -6.31 14.92
C TYR A 184 -4.91 -7.07 14.34
N ALA A 185 -3.98 -6.39 13.70
CA ALA A 185 -2.80 -7.01 13.09
C ALA A 185 -1.93 -7.71 14.13
N LYS A 186 -1.71 -7.07 15.28
CA LYS A 186 -0.94 -7.65 16.41
C LYS A 186 -1.57 -8.91 16.99
N SER A 187 -2.88 -9.06 16.88
CA SER A 187 -3.61 -10.27 17.33
C SER A 187 -3.50 -11.44 16.34
N GLN A 188 -2.97 -11.22 15.12
CA GLN A 188 -2.88 -12.25 14.10
C GLN A 188 -1.57 -13.02 14.20
N THR A 189 -1.68 -14.35 14.29
CA THR A 189 -0.53 -15.27 14.28
C THR A 189 -0.30 -15.88 12.89
N ASP A 190 -1.28 -15.81 12.01
CA ASP A 190 -1.20 -16.31 10.65
C ASP A 190 -0.57 -15.26 9.71
N PRO A 191 -0.07 -15.69 8.53
CA PRO A 191 0.42 -14.77 7.51
C PRO A 191 -0.61 -13.68 7.18
N LEU A 192 -0.21 -12.41 7.37
CA LEU A 192 -1.07 -11.24 7.17
C LEU A 192 -0.44 -10.26 6.19
N LEU A 193 -1.21 -9.86 5.19
CA LEU A 193 -0.88 -8.81 4.24
C LEU A 193 -1.95 -7.72 4.27
N VAL A 194 -1.53 -6.47 4.48
CA VAL A 194 -2.41 -5.29 4.39
C VAL A 194 -1.97 -4.46 3.21
N MET A 195 -2.88 -4.16 2.29
CA MET A 195 -2.61 -3.30 1.13
C MET A 195 -3.67 -2.22 0.98
N GLY A 196 -3.28 -1.08 0.41
CA GLY A 196 -4.24 0.01 0.24
C GLY A 196 -3.59 1.33 -0.16
N ASP A 197 -4.45 2.28 -0.51
CA ASP A 197 -4.15 3.70 -0.42
C ASP A 197 -4.40 4.15 1.01
N PHE A 198 -3.33 4.36 1.76
CA PHE A 198 -3.40 4.72 3.18
C PHE A 198 -3.67 6.21 3.39
N ASN A 199 -3.68 7.00 2.31
CA ASN A 199 -3.75 8.46 2.39
C ASN A 199 -2.76 9.05 3.42
N SER A 200 -1.61 8.42 3.53
CA SER A 200 -0.56 8.73 4.49
C SER A 200 0.81 8.37 3.92
N THR A 201 1.76 9.28 4.05
CA THR A 201 3.13 8.95 3.67
C THR A 201 3.80 8.11 4.76
N SER A 202 4.82 7.37 4.39
CA SER A 202 5.58 6.52 5.30
C SER A 202 6.24 7.23 6.47
N TRP A 203 6.53 8.50 6.29
CA TRP A 203 7.15 9.35 7.33
C TRP A 203 6.14 10.13 8.14
N SER A 204 4.83 9.92 7.93
CA SER A 204 3.82 10.57 8.78
C SER A 204 3.81 9.92 10.17
N PRO A 205 3.62 10.70 11.25
CA PRO A 205 3.59 10.14 12.61
C PRO A 205 2.58 9.01 12.75
N ALA A 206 1.35 9.19 12.28
CA ALA A 206 0.31 8.17 12.38
C ALA A 206 0.67 6.85 11.66
N PHE A 207 1.36 6.91 10.52
CA PHE A 207 1.82 5.70 9.84
C PHE A 207 2.96 5.01 10.60
N GLN A 208 3.87 5.78 11.18
CA GLN A 208 4.94 5.22 12.03
C GLN A 208 4.39 4.60 13.31
N GLU A 209 3.35 5.21 13.92
CA GLU A 209 2.62 4.65 15.06
C GLU A 209 1.92 3.34 14.68
N LEU A 210 1.26 3.28 13.51
CA LEU A 210 0.70 2.04 12.98
C LEU A 210 1.76 0.94 12.93
N LEU A 211 2.91 1.17 12.29
CA LEU A 211 3.97 0.16 12.19
C LEU A 211 4.50 -0.27 13.57
N THR A 212 4.74 0.68 14.47
CA THR A 212 5.27 0.42 15.81
C THR A 212 4.30 -0.39 16.67
N ASN A 213 2.99 -0.10 16.56
CA ASN A 213 1.97 -0.73 17.40
C ASN A 213 1.47 -2.07 16.84
N SER A 214 1.65 -2.33 15.53
CA SER A 214 1.16 -3.54 14.86
C SER A 214 2.20 -4.62 14.62
N ASP A 215 3.48 -4.29 14.75
CA ASP A 215 4.62 -5.11 14.31
C ASP A 215 4.60 -5.38 12.77
N LEU A 216 3.83 -4.59 12.00
CA LEU A 216 3.79 -4.70 10.54
C LEU A 216 5.07 -4.13 9.90
N ILE A 217 5.50 -4.78 8.85
CA ILE A 217 6.70 -4.45 8.08
C ILE A 217 6.29 -3.79 6.76
N ASP A 218 6.86 -2.63 6.48
CA ASP A 218 6.63 -1.93 5.21
C ASP A 218 7.42 -2.58 4.07
N SER A 219 6.73 -2.97 3.00
CA SER A 219 7.32 -3.59 1.82
C SER A 219 8.37 -2.73 1.09
N ARG A 220 8.45 -1.42 1.40
CA ARG A 220 9.46 -0.52 0.84
C ARG A 220 10.81 -0.58 1.54
N ASN A 221 10.92 -1.25 2.67
CA ASN A 221 12.20 -1.43 3.36
C ASN A 221 13.23 -2.02 2.40
N ASN A 222 14.38 -1.35 2.24
CA ASN A 222 15.44 -1.66 1.26
C ASN A 222 15.06 -1.55 -0.23
N GLN A 223 13.87 -1.00 -0.57
CA GLN A 223 13.39 -0.85 -1.95
C GLN A 223 13.33 0.63 -2.41
N GLY A 224 13.72 1.55 -1.52
CA GLY A 224 13.63 2.99 -1.75
C GLY A 224 12.22 3.55 -1.49
N THR A 225 12.07 4.86 -1.70
CA THR A 225 10.81 5.55 -1.37
C THR A 225 9.63 5.15 -2.24
N GLN A 226 9.87 4.71 -3.47
CA GLN A 226 8.88 4.22 -4.43
C GLN A 226 7.54 5.01 -4.41
N PRO A 227 7.54 6.29 -4.77
CA PRO A 227 6.36 7.14 -4.69
C PRO A 227 5.35 6.81 -5.78
N SER A 228 4.05 6.75 -5.42
CA SER A 228 2.96 6.30 -6.29
C SER A 228 2.01 7.41 -6.73
N TRP A 229 1.90 8.51 -5.99
CA TRP A 229 0.92 9.58 -6.23
C TRP A 229 1.53 10.99 -6.18
N PRO A 230 1.04 11.95 -6.98
CA PRO A 230 0.16 11.76 -8.14
C PRO A 230 0.93 11.32 -9.39
N SER A 231 0.36 10.37 -10.15
CA SER A 231 1.02 9.71 -11.30
C SER A 231 1.44 10.67 -12.41
N GLN A 232 0.73 11.80 -12.55
CA GLN A 232 0.96 12.82 -13.58
C GLN A 232 2.23 13.65 -13.34
N LEU A 233 2.74 13.69 -12.10
CA LEU A 233 3.93 14.44 -11.76
C LEU A 233 5.21 13.61 -12.00
N PRO A 234 6.35 14.27 -12.21
CA PRO A 234 7.65 13.60 -12.21
C PRO A 234 7.90 12.85 -10.89
N LYS A 235 8.64 11.73 -10.92
CA LYS A 235 8.88 10.85 -9.77
C LYS A 235 9.34 11.59 -8.50
N PHE A 236 10.18 12.62 -8.64
CA PHE A 236 10.71 13.38 -7.49
C PHE A 236 9.69 14.32 -6.83
N MET A 237 8.53 14.52 -7.45
CA MET A 237 7.41 15.31 -6.92
C MET A 237 6.26 14.43 -6.39
N ARG A 238 6.36 13.12 -6.55
CA ARG A 238 5.37 12.17 -6.05
C ARG A 238 5.63 11.81 -4.60
N ILE A 239 4.58 11.37 -3.91
CA ILE A 239 4.65 10.83 -2.55
C ILE A 239 4.17 9.39 -2.52
N PRO A 240 4.69 8.54 -1.61
CA PRO A 240 4.23 7.17 -1.43
C PRO A 240 3.06 7.16 -0.44
N ILE A 241 1.85 6.90 -0.93
CA ILE A 241 0.65 6.75 -0.11
C ILE A 241 -0.03 5.39 -0.33
N ASP A 242 0.37 4.65 -1.37
CA ASP A 242 -0.05 3.28 -1.62
C ASP A 242 0.97 2.32 -1.00
N HIS A 243 0.50 1.52 -0.03
CA HIS A 243 1.35 0.65 0.77
C HIS A 243 0.93 -0.80 0.68
N VAL A 244 1.91 -1.68 0.86
CA VAL A 244 1.74 -3.09 1.19
C VAL A 244 2.56 -3.34 2.46
N LEU A 245 1.89 -3.80 3.50
CA LEU A 245 2.47 -4.14 4.79
C LEU A 245 2.29 -5.63 5.05
N THR A 246 3.22 -6.25 5.75
CA THR A 246 3.17 -7.67 6.11
C THR A 246 3.52 -7.86 7.58
N ASN A 247 3.03 -8.92 8.21
CA ASN A 247 3.58 -9.35 9.48
C ASN A 247 4.87 -10.18 9.29
N GLU A 248 5.51 -10.59 10.37
CA GLU A 248 6.77 -11.34 10.36
C GLU A 248 6.68 -12.73 9.71
N GLN A 249 5.47 -13.26 9.52
CA GLN A 249 5.22 -14.54 8.85
C GLN A 249 5.42 -14.47 7.33
N LEU A 250 5.57 -13.27 6.77
CA LEU A 250 5.76 -13.04 5.34
C LEU A 250 7.10 -12.38 5.05
N LEU A 251 7.85 -12.95 4.11
CA LEU A 251 9.04 -12.31 3.55
C LEU A 251 8.69 -11.57 2.25
N ILE A 252 9.04 -10.29 2.20
CA ILE A 252 8.92 -9.48 0.99
C ILE A 252 10.18 -9.73 0.14
N THR A 253 10.01 -10.35 -1.02
CA THR A 253 11.12 -10.70 -1.92
C THR A 253 11.29 -9.70 -3.07
N TYR A 254 10.20 -9.02 -3.44
CA TYR A 254 10.20 -8.03 -4.52
C TYR A 254 9.14 -6.96 -4.28
N ARG A 255 9.43 -5.70 -4.70
CA ARG A 255 8.46 -4.61 -4.77
C ARG A 255 8.80 -3.63 -5.89
N GLU A 256 7.79 -3.19 -6.63
CA GLU A 256 7.94 -2.21 -7.71
C GLU A 256 6.69 -1.32 -7.81
N ILE A 257 6.90 -0.05 -8.18
CA ILE A 257 5.85 0.84 -8.66
C ILE A 257 5.80 0.72 -10.18
N LEU A 258 4.66 0.29 -10.70
CA LEU A 258 4.47 0.01 -12.12
C LEU A 258 4.14 1.29 -12.92
N PRO A 259 4.24 1.23 -14.25
CA PRO A 259 3.77 2.30 -15.13
C PRO A 259 2.30 2.64 -14.92
N SER A 260 1.91 3.88 -15.25
CA SER A 260 0.54 4.36 -15.13
C SER A 260 -0.45 3.50 -15.93
N VAL A 261 -1.58 3.23 -15.32
CA VAL A 261 -2.71 2.49 -15.90
C VAL A 261 -3.94 3.39 -16.12
N GLY A 262 -3.73 4.71 -16.18
CA GLY A 262 -4.81 5.69 -16.38
C GLY A 262 -5.38 6.27 -15.08
N SER A 263 -4.93 5.78 -13.92
CA SER A 263 -5.25 6.37 -12.62
C SER A 263 -4.27 7.49 -12.26
N ASP A 264 -4.66 8.36 -11.34
CA ASP A 264 -3.76 9.31 -10.68
C ASP A 264 -2.85 8.63 -9.63
N HIS A 265 -3.07 7.33 -9.35
CA HIS A 265 -2.16 6.47 -8.61
C HIS A 265 -1.45 5.49 -9.53
N LEU A 266 -0.19 5.22 -9.24
CA LEU A 266 0.58 4.16 -9.90
C LEU A 266 0.39 2.83 -9.14
N PRO A 267 0.24 1.70 -9.87
CA PRO A 267 0.08 0.41 -9.22
C PRO A 267 1.33 0.00 -8.43
N VAL A 268 1.09 -0.75 -7.36
CA VAL A 268 2.12 -1.39 -6.54
C VAL A 268 2.12 -2.88 -6.81
N LEU A 269 3.26 -3.43 -7.17
CA LEU A 269 3.49 -4.88 -7.30
C LEU A 269 4.40 -5.35 -6.18
N THR A 270 4.06 -6.45 -5.53
CA THR A 270 4.86 -7.02 -4.43
C THR A 270 4.83 -8.54 -4.50
N ASP A 271 5.99 -9.19 -4.38
CA ASP A 271 6.07 -10.63 -4.20
C ASP A 271 6.32 -10.91 -2.71
N VAL A 272 5.49 -11.78 -2.14
CA VAL A 272 5.57 -12.23 -0.75
C VAL A 272 5.70 -13.74 -0.71
N THR A 273 6.48 -14.22 0.26
CA THR A 273 6.75 -15.65 0.46
C THR A 273 6.50 -16.00 1.92
N TRP A 274 5.89 -17.14 2.21
CA TRP A 274 5.64 -17.67 3.54
C TRP A 274 5.80 -19.18 3.61
#